data_c4da0d85722995a01115b071129d2ab5
#
_entry.id   c4da0d85722995a01115b071129d2ab5
#
_cell.length_a   1.000
_cell.length_b   1.000
_cell.length_c   1.000
_cell.angle_alpha   90.00
_cell.angle_beta   90.00
_cell.angle_gamma   90.00
#
_symmetry.space_group_name_H-M   'P 1'
#
loop_
_entity.id
_entity.type
_entity.pdbx_description
1 polymer ?
#
loop_
_entity_poly.entity_id
_entity_poly.type
_entity_poly.pdbx_seq_one_letter_code
_entity_poly.pdbx_strand_id
1 'polypeptide(L)'
;MNISNDVSLLNKKIVYDLTPFSHLDFQDHLSCIVWLSGCNMRCSYCYNKDIVFAKNGKMTFANVLKFLDTRKNLLDAVVLSGGEATNHNLISFCKEVKNKGFKVKLDTNGINFKHIKELLDLNLIDYIALDYKAPKYKFEQITYSSVDNFEKFKETLSYLININFNFEIRTTVHNDLLIDDDINSILDDLSKEKYKGKYFLQNFLDTQNNIGNIKISSNKLNLENIQDNNDSIKIQFRNY
;
A
#
# COMPACT_ATOMS: atom_id res chain seq x y z
N MET A 1 6.78 -27.36 -4.98
CA MET A 1 5.45 -26.73 -4.74
C MET A 1 4.38 -27.62 -5.35
N ASN A 2 3.30 -27.89 -4.62
CA ASN A 2 2.26 -28.83 -5.06
C ASN A 2 1.28 -28.12 -6.01
N ILE A 3 1.20 -28.52 -7.26
CA ILE A 3 0.32 -27.94 -8.31
C ILE A 3 -1.14 -27.84 -7.84
N SER A 4 -1.63 -28.79 -7.04
CA SER A 4 -3.00 -28.79 -6.49
C SER A 4 -3.26 -27.63 -5.51
N ASN A 5 -2.28 -27.21 -4.72
CA ASN A 5 -2.41 -26.10 -3.78
C ASN A 5 -2.43 -24.74 -4.51
N ASP A 6 -1.65 -24.58 -5.57
CA ASP A 6 -1.59 -23.36 -6.37
C ASP A 6 -2.94 -23.10 -7.09
N VAL A 7 -3.53 -24.12 -7.69
CA VAL A 7 -4.86 -24.01 -8.33
C VAL A 7 -5.96 -23.65 -7.31
N SER A 8 -5.90 -24.22 -6.11
CA SER A 8 -6.85 -23.91 -5.03
C SER A 8 -6.76 -22.44 -4.61
N LEU A 9 -5.53 -21.89 -4.49
CA LEU A 9 -5.32 -20.49 -4.11
C LEU A 9 -5.83 -19.51 -5.16
N LEU A 10 -5.62 -19.80 -6.44
CA LEU A 10 -6.09 -18.95 -7.54
C LEU A 10 -7.62 -18.89 -7.66
N ASN A 11 -8.33 -19.88 -7.12
CA ASN A 11 -9.79 -19.97 -7.17
C ASN A 11 -10.50 -19.44 -5.91
N LYS A 12 -9.77 -18.94 -4.90
CA LYS A 12 -10.38 -18.28 -3.76
C LYS A 12 -10.98 -16.94 -4.14
N LYS A 13 -12.18 -16.63 -3.66
CA LYS A 13 -12.85 -15.34 -3.84
C LYS A 13 -12.29 -14.32 -2.84
N ILE A 14 -11.16 -13.71 -3.18
CA ILE A 14 -10.45 -12.72 -2.35
C ILE A 14 -10.30 -11.37 -3.04
N VAL A 15 -10.58 -11.28 -4.33
CA VAL A 15 -10.60 -10.02 -5.06
C VAL A 15 -11.97 -9.37 -4.87
N TYR A 16 -11.99 -8.24 -4.16
CA TYR A 16 -13.21 -7.49 -3.88
C TYR A 16 -13.72 -6.75 -5.11
N ASP A 17 -12.79 -6.10 -5.83
CA ASP A 17 -13.09 -5.34 -7.05
C ASP A 17 -11.88 -5.30 -7.99
N LEU A 18 -12.10 -4.88 -9.23
CA LEU A 18 -11.07 -4.68 -10.25
C LEU A 18 -11.32 -3.36 -10.96
N THR A 19 -10.38 -2.41 -10.84
CA THR A 19 -10.33 -1.22 -11.69
C THR A 19 -9.60 -1.59 -12.97
N PRO A 20 -10.27 -1.60 -14.12
CA PRO A 20 -9.71 -2.18 -15.36
C PRO A 20 -8.59 -1.36 -15.98
N PHE A 21 -8.47 -0.07 -15.59
CA PHE A 21 -7.48 0.85 -16.14
C PHE A 21 -7.18 1.98 -15.14
N SER A 22 -5.91 2.27 -14.93
CA SER A 22 -5.41 3.45 -14.23
C SER A 22 -4.06 3.89 -14.81
N HIS A 23 -3.85 5.21 -14.89
CA HIS A 23 -2.57 5.83 -15.22
C HIS A 23 -1.96 6.60 -14.05
N LEU A 24 -2.63 6.58 -12.88
CA LEU A 24 -2.23 7.33 -11.68
C LEU A 24 -1.56 6.44 -10.62
N ASP A 25 -1.97 5.17 -10.55
CA ASP A 25 -1.61 4.30 -9.44
C ASP A 25 -0.22 3.67 -9.56
N PHE A 26 0.33 3.62 -10.77
CA PHE A 26 1.71 3.22 -11.00
C PHE A 26 2.36 4.18 -11.99
N GLN A 27 3.23 5.07 -11.48
CA GLN A 27 3.86 6.11 -12.29
C GLN A 27 4.53 5.51 -13.54
N ASP A 28 4.35 6.18 -14.68
CA ASP A 28 4.89 5.81 -15.99
C ASP A 28 4.41 4.45 -16.55
N HIS A 29 3.32 3.87 -15.96
CA HIS A 29 2.74 2.61 -16.39
C HIS A 29 1.22 2.70 -16.50
N LEU A 30 0.67 2.14 -17.56
CA LEU A 30 -0.76 1.86 -17.65
C LEU A 30 -1.04 0.57 -16.86
N SER A 31 -1.91 0.64 -15.87
CA SER A 31 -2.14 -0.48 -14.95
C SER A 31 -3.62 -0.76 -14.73
N CYS A 32 -3.94 -1.96 -14.26
CA CYS A 32 -5.20 -2.22 -13.57
C CYS A 32 -4.94 -2.32 -12.06
N ILE A 33 -5.99 -2.11 -11.25
CA ILE A 33 -5.90 -2.24 -9.79
C ILE A 33 -6.75 -3.42 -9.35
N VAL A 34 -6.13 -4.34 -8.62
CA VAL A 34 -6.79 -5.49 -7.98
C VAL A 34 -7.01 -5.15 -6.51
N TRP A 35 -8.27 -4.94 -6.14
CA TRP A 35 -8.68 -4.59 -4.79
C TRP A 35 -8.92 -5.85 -3.97
N LEU A 36 -8.06 -6.13 -2.98
CA LEU A 36 -8.13 -7.35 -2.17
C LEU A 36 -8.91 -7.12 -0.88
N SER A 37 -9.77 -8.10 -0.53
CA SER A 37 -10.65 -8.03 0.62
C SER A 37 -9.90 -8.21 1.95
N GLY A 38 -10.38 -7.53 3.00
CA GLY A 38 -9.86 -7.64 4.34
C GLY A 38 -8.59 -6.81 4.59
N CYS A 39 -8.41 -6.38 5.82
CA CYS A 39 -7.23 -5.66 6.28
C CYS A 39 -6.90 -6.07 7.72
N ASN A 40 -5.63 -6.00 8.10
CA ASN A 40 -5.14 -6.22 9.46
C ASN A 40 -5.09 -4.93 10.30
N MET A 41 -5.52 -3.80 9.73
CA MET A 41 -5.69 -2.50 10.40
C MET A 41 -7.12 -1.98 10.28
N ARG A 42 -7.46 -0.95 11.09
CA ARG A 42 -8.75 -0.23 11.06
C ARG A 42 -8.52 1.27 11.10
N CYS A 43 -7.62 1.76 10.22
CA CYS A 43 -7.26 3.18 10.22
C CYS A 43 -8.50 4.07 10.17
N SER A 44 -8.61 5.05 11.09
CA SER A 44 -9.79 5.89 11.23
C SER A 44 -10.15 6.66 9.94
N TYR A 45 -9.16 7.10 9.20
CA TYR A 45 -9.32 7.83 7.94
C TYR A 45 -9.58 6.93 6.72
N CYS A 46 -9.61 5.61 6.89
CA CYS A 46 -9.71 4.69 5.75
C CYS A 46 -11.10 4.75 5.10
N TYR A 47 -11.14 5.21 3.84
CA TYR A 47 -12.37 5.27 3.04
C TYR A 47 -12.73 3.93 2.36
N ASN A 48 -11.84 2.95 2.37
CA ASN A 48 -12.09 1.61 1.85
C ASN A 48 -12.82 0.71 2.87
N LYS A 49 -13.72 1.27 3.66
CA LYS A 49 -14.40 0.58 4.77
C LYS A 49 -14.99 -0.76 4.34
N ASP A 50 -15.71 -0.81 3.22
CA ASP A 50 -16.36 -2.02 2.76
C ASP A 50 -15.36 -3.12 2.38
N ILE A 51 -14.24 -2.74 1.77
CA ILE A 51 -13.15 -3.65 1.41
C ILE A 51 -12.47 -4.19 2.68
N VAL A 52 -12.19 -3.31 3.65
CA VAL A 52 -11.51 -3.63 4.90
C VAL A 52 -12.28 -4.62 5.75
N PHE A 53 -13.61 -4.52 5.78
CA PHE A 53 -14.49 -5.42 6.56
C PHE A 53 -14.98 -6.63 5.75
N ALA A 54 -14.73 -6.68 4.44
CA ALA A 54 -15.13 -7.80 3.61
C ALA A 54 -14.36 -9.07 4.00
N LYS A 55 -15.10 -10.13 4.34
CA LYS A 55 -14.52 -11.46 4.64
C LYS A 55 -14.11 -12.21 3.36
N ASN A 56 -14.79 -11.93 2.27
CA ASN A 56 -14.57 -12.55 0.96
C ASN A 56 -14.65 -11.48 -0.13
N GLY A 57 -14.00 -11.75 -1.25
CA GLY A 57 -14.14 -10.97 -2.46
C GLY A 57 -15.30 -11.44 -3.34
N LYS A 58 -15.51 -10.74 -4.44
CA LYS A 58 -16.53 -11.06 -5.47
C LYS A 58 -15.92 -11.93 -6.58
N MET A 59 -14.62 -11.83 -6.81
CA MET A 59 -13.87 -12.48 -7.88
C MET A 59 -12.69 -13.29 -7.31
N THR A 60 -12.17 -14.16 -8.17
CA THR A 60 -10.97 -14.96 -7.90
C THR A 60 -9.76 -14.38 -8.64
N PHE A 61 -8.56 -14.76 -8.23
CA PHE A 61 -7.36 -14.45 -9.02
C PHE A 61 -7.43 -15.04 -10.45
N ALA A 62 -8.04 -16.22 -10.61
CA ALA A 62 -8.25 -16.80 -11.94
C ALA A 62 -9.10 -15.91 -12.86
N ASN A 63 -10.10 -15.18 -12.31
CA ASN A 63 -10.87 -14.21 -13.08
C ASN A 63 -10.00 -13.03 -13.52
N VAL A 64 -9.13 -12.52 -12.64
CA VAL A 64 -8.20 -11.43 -12.98
C VAL A 64 -7.21 -11.89 -14.06
N LEU A 65 -6.66 -13.10 -13.94
CA LEU A 65 -5.73 -13.64 -14.96
C LEU A 65 -6.38 -13.76 -16.34
N LYS A 66 -7.65 -14.18 -16.41
CA LYS A 66 -8.42 -14.18 -17.66
C LYS A 66 -8.62 -12.75 -18.22
N PHE A 67 -8.90 -11.78 -17.34
CA PHE A 67 -8.98 -10.37 -17.75
C PHE A 67 -7.65 -9.89 -18.33
N LEU A 68 -6.51 -10.20 -17.68
CA LEU A 68 -5.18 -9.80 -18.15
C LEU A 68 -4.84 -10.39 -19.53
N ASP A 69 -5.31 -11.60 -19.86
CA ASP A 69 -5.13 -12.16 -21.20
C ASP A 69 -5.73 -11.28 -22.30
N THR A 70 -6.79 -10.54 -21.99
CA THR A 70 -7.43 -9.57 -22.92
C THR A 70 -6.77 -8.19 -22.92
N ARG A 71 -5.74 -7.97 -22.10
CA ARG A 71 -5.09 -6.67 -21.89
C ARG A 71 -3.60 -6.65 -22.29
N LYS A 72 -3.10 -7.72 -22.89
CA LYS A 72 -1.75 -7.77 -23.45
C LYS A 72 -1.57 -6.63 -24.47
N ASN A 73 -0.44 -5.93 -24.37
CA ASN A 73 -0.11 -4.74 -25.17
C ASN A 73 -1.02 -3.50 -24.93
N LEU A 74 -1.92 -3.56 -23.94
CA LEU A 74 -2.77 -2.43 -23.54
C LEU A 74 -2.43 -1.93 -22.13
N LEU A 75 -1.99 -2.83 -21.26
CA LEU A 75 -1.54 -2.52 -19.92
C LEU A 75 -0.09 -2.97 -19.73
N ASP A 76 0.64 -2.25 -18.89
CA ASP A 76 2.03 -2.55 -18.50
C ASP A 76 2.11 -3.28 -17.18
N ALA A 77 1.13 -3.06 -16.29
CA ALA A 77 1.25 -3.45 -14.89
C ALA A 77 -0.08 -3.80 -14.22
N VAL A 78 0.07 -4.49 -13.08
CA VAL A 78 -0.98 -4.79 -12.11
C VAL A 78 -0.61 -4.16 -10.78
N VAL A 79 -1.51 -3.38 -10.18
CA VAL A 79 -1.39 -2.85 -8.82
C VAL A 79 -2.20 -3.72 -7.87
N LEU A 80 -1.57 -4.26 -6.86
CA LEU A 80 -2.21 -5.00 -5.76
C LEU A 80 -2.48 -4.04 -4.62
N SER A 81 -3.75 -3.79 -4.33
CA SER A 81 -4.20 -2.80 -3.34
C SER A 81 -5.46 -3.30 -2.62
N GLY A 82 -6.22 -2.41 -1.96
CA GLY A 82 -7.51 -2.75 -1.35
C GLY A 82 -7.54 -2.56 0.16
N GLY A 83 -7.76 -3.65 0.90
CA GLY A 83 -7.57 -3.69 2.35
C GLY A 83 -6.06 -3.77 2.66
N GLU A 84 -5.56 -5.00 2.84
CA GLU A 84 -4.12 -5.29 2.88
C GLU A 84 -3.84 -6.51 2.00
N ALA A 85 -3.16 -6.28 0.90
CA ALA A 85 -2.91 -7.32 -0.11
C ALA A 85 -2.11 -8.50 0.46
N THR A 86 -1.14 -8.21 1.33
CA THR A 86 -0.25 -9.23 1.92
C THR A 86 -0.92 -10.14 2.95
N ASN A 87 -2.19 -9.89 3.31
CA ASN A 87 -2.99 -10.85 4.10
C ASN A 87 -3.31 -12.12 3.31
N HIS A 88 -3.12 -12.10 2.00
CA HIS A 88 -3.35 -13.21 1.09
C HIS A 88 -2.03 -13.77 0.57
N ASN A 89 -2.00 -15.06 0.24
CA ASN A 89 -0.85 -15.63 -0.47
C ASN A 89 -0.88 -15.16 -1.93
N LEU A 90 0.06 -14.28 -2.27
CA LEU A 90 0.16 -13.63 -3.58
C LEU A 90 1.09 -14.36 -4.56
N ILE A 91 1.88 -15.35 -4.10
CA ILE A 91 3.00 -15.91 -4.85
C ILE A 91 2.55 -16.49 -6.19
N SER A 92 1.57 -17.41 -6.18
CA SER A 92 1.11 -18.06 -7.40
C SER A 92 0.49 -17.05 -8.38
N PHE A 93 -0.27 -16.09 -7.85
CA PHE A 93 -0.86 -15.03 -8.68
C PHE A 93 0.20 -14.13 -9.32
N CYS A 94 1.15 -13.62 -8.52
CA CYS A 94 2.23 -12.77 -9.03
C CYS A 94 3.10 -13.50 -10.06
N LYS A 95 3.39 -14.80 -9.87
CA LYS A 95 4.09 -15.61 -10.88
C LYS A 95 3.35 -15.61 -12.22
N GLU A 96 2.05 -15.85 -12.19
CA GLU A 96 1.23 -15.87 -13.42
C GLU A 96 1.15 -14.47 -14.07
N VAL A 97 1.05 -13.39 -13.28
CA VAL A 97 1.11 -12.01 -13.77
C VAL A 97 2.45 -11.73 -14.47
N LYS A 98 3.57 -12.09 -13.82
CA LYS A 98 4.92 -11.94 -14.39
C LYS A 98 5.11 -12.80 -15.65
N ASN A 99 4.63 -14.04 -15.66
CA ASN A 99 4.67 -14.93 -16.83
C ASN A 99 3.89 -14.37 -18.04
N LYS A 100 2.85 -13.54 -17.78
CA LYS A 100 2.10 -12.84 -18.84
C LYS A 100 2.79 -11.56 -19.32
N GLY A 101 3.92 -11.17 -18.74
CA GLY A 101 4.73 -10.00 -19.11
C GLY A 101 4.36 -8.70 -18.41
N PHE A 102 3.46 -8.73 -17.41
CA PHE A 102 3.10 -7.54 -16.64
C PHE A 102 4.04 -7.29 -15.47
N LYS A 103 4.25 -6.02 -15.13
CA LYS A 103 4.87 -5.61 -13.87
C LYS A 103 3.87 -5.70 -12.73
N VAL A 104 4.38 -5.85 -11.51
CA VAL A 104 3.57 -5.90 -10.29
C VAL A 104 3.99 -4.79 -9.33
N LYS A 105 3.04 -3.92 -8.98
CA LYS A 105 3.17 -2.96 -7.88
C LYS A 105 2.36 -3.47 -6.68
N LEU A 106 2.95 -3.36 -5.50
CA LEU A 106 2.31 -3.70 -4.23
C LEU A 106 2.10 -2.43 -3.40
N ASP A 107 0.84 -2.13 -3.08
CA ASP A 107 0.45 -1.16 -2.07
C ASP A 107 0.27 -1.90 -0.74
N THR A 108 0.99 -1.52 0.31
CA THR A 108 0.99 -2.27 1.59
C THR A 108 1.25 -1.38 2.80
N ASN A 109 0.69 -1.78 3.94
CA ASN A 109 1.01 -1.20 5.24
C ASN A 109 2.30 -1.77 5.87
N GLY A 110 2.95 -2.71 5.21
CA GLY A 110 4.27 -3.23 5.57
C GLY A 110 4.34 -4.20 6.75
N ILE A 111 3.22 -4.56 7.40
CA ILE A 111 3.28 -5.40 8.62
C ILE A 111 3.67 -6.85 8.32
N ASN A 112 3.30 -7.37 7.16
CA ASN A 112 3.55 -8.77 6.81
C ASN A 112 4.95 -8.96 6.20
N PHE A 113 5.99 -8.53 6.93
CA PHE A 113 7.39 -8.56 6.48
C PHE A 113 7.80 -9.90 5.85
N LYS A 114 7.50 -11.02 6.51
CA LYS A 114 7.88 -12.35 6.03
C LYS A 114 7.34 -12.62 4.61
N HIS A 115 6.07 -12.28 4.35
CA HIS A 115 5.46 -12.49 3.03
C HIS A 115 5.99 -11.51 1.99
N ILE A 116 6.21 -10.23 2.38
CA ILE A 116 6.83 -9.22 1.51
C ILE A 116 8.23 -9.66 1.11
N LYS A 117 9.04 -10.11 2.08
CA LYS A 117 10.39 -10.61 1.81
C LYS A 117 10.37 -11.81 0.85
N GLU A 118 9.47 -12.77 1.06
CA GLU A 118 9.34 -13.94 0.17
C GLU A 118 8.99 -13.53 -1.28
N LEU A 119 8.07 -12.57 -1.46
CA LEU A 119 7.73 -12.04 -2.78
C LEU A 119 8.92 -11.36 -3.46
N LEU A 120 9.74 -10.62 -2.71
CA LEU A 120 10.94 -9.95 -3.20
C LEU A 120 12.05 -10.94 -3.55
N ASP A 121 12.32 -11.92 -2.68
CA ASP A 121 13.32 -12.98 -2.92
C ASP A 121 13.00 -13.77 -4.20
N LEU A 122 11.72 -13.89 -4.56
CA LEU A 122 11.25 -14.54 -5.78
C LEU A 122 11.15 -13.59 -6.99
N ASN A 123 11.56 -12.32 -6.87
CA ASN A 123 11.48 -11.29 -7.92
C ASN A 123 10.05 -11.10 -8.49
N LEU A 124 9.03 -11.17 -7.63
CA LEU A 124 7.63 -11.10 -8.02
C LEU A 124 7.04 -9.69 -7.95
N ILE A 125 7.73 -8.76 -7.31
CA ILE A 125 7.31 -7.36 -7.14
C ILE A 125 8.32 -6.45 -7.82
N ASP A 126 7.85 -5.49 -8.59
CA ASP A 126 8.67 -4.52 -9.31
C ASP A 126 8.72 -3.15 -8.59
N TYR A 127 7.68 -2.84 -7.79
CA TYR A 127 7.58 -1.58 -7.06
C TYR A 127 6.71 -1.72 -5.81
N ILE A 128 7.04 -1.00 -4.75
CA ILE A 128 6.23 -0.95 -3.53
C ILE A 128 5.83 0.49 -3.23
N ALA A 129 4.56 0.70 -2.88
CA ALA A 129 4.13 1.88 -2.16
C ALA A 129 3.89 1.47 -0.70
N LEU A 130 4.78 1.90 0.18
CA LEU A 130 4.77 1.57 1.60
C LEU A 130 4.07 2.67 2.38
N ASP A 131 2.98 2.32 3.05
CA ASP A 131 2.18 3.28 3.80
C ASP A 131 2.73 3.48 5.21
N TYR A 132 3.39 4.61 5.48
CA TYR A 132 3.75 5.07 6.81
C TYR A 132 2.54 5.74 7.45
N LYS A 133 1.81 5.02 8.31
CA LYS A 133 0.47 5.43 8.76
C LYS A 133 0.49 6.57 9.79
N ALA A 134 1.47 6.57 10.68
CA ALA A 134 1.62 7.55 11.75
C ALA A 134 2.96 7.38 12.48
N PRO A 135 3.47 8.40 13.21
CA PRO A 135 4.57 8.22 14.16
C PRO A 135 4.22 7.14 15.21
N LYS A 136 5.24 6.48 15.77
CA LYS A 136 5.06 5.37 16.73
C LYS A 136 4.07 5.70 17.86
N TYR A 137 4.15 6.91 18.42
CA TYR A 137 3.32 7.33 19.56
C TYR A 137 1.84 7.60 19.19
N LYS A 138 1.50 7.73 17.90
CA LYS A 138 0.11 7.85 17.38
C LYS A 138 -0.36 6.61 16.64
N PHE A 139 0.52 5.62 16.43
CA PHE A 139 0.24 4.48 15.56
C PHE A 139 -1.01 3.70 15.98
N GLU A 140 -1.12 3.32 17.26
CA GLU A 140 -2.29 2.59 17.76
C GLU A 140 -3.57 3.40 17.65
N GLN A 141 -3.52 4.69 18.02
CA GLN A 141 -4.66 5.60 17.98
C GLN A 141 -5.23 5.73 16.55
N ILE A 142 -4.37 5.82 15.55
CA ILE A 142 -4.77 6.06 14.16
C ILE A 142 -5.16 4.77 13.45
N THR A 143 -4.41 3.68 13.69
CA THR A 143 -4.55 2.43 12.94
C THR A 143 -5.43 1.41 13.62
N TYR A 144 -5.74 1.60 14.92
CA TYR A 144 -6.38 0.60 15.80
C TYR A 144 -5.66 -0.76 15.73
N SER A 145 -4.34 -0.71 15.68
CA SER A 145 -3.45 -1.86 15.59
C SER A 145 -2.36 -1.75 16.66
N SER A 146 -1.94 -2.87 17.24
CA SER A 146 -0.92 -2.89 18.28
C SER A 146 0.38 -2.18 17.86
N VAL A 147 1.05 -1.53 18.81
CA VAL A 147 2.37 -0.91 18.59
C VAL A 147 3.44 -1.91 18.13
N ASP A 148 3.29 -3.20 18.44
CA ASP A 148 4.17 -4.25 17.91
C ASP A 148 4.12 -4.35 16.38
N ASN A 149 3.02 -3.93 15.78
CA ASN A 149 2.89 -3.87 14.32
C ASN A 149 3.64 -2.68 13.72
N PHE A 150 3.90 -1.63 14.50
CA PHE A 150 4.82 -0.59 14.07
C PHE A 150 6.25 -1.13 13.93
N GLU A 151 6.72 -1.99 14.84
CA GLU A 151 8.04 -2.61 14.73
C GLU A 151 8.16 -3.51 13.49
N LYS A 152 7.10 -4.26 13.16
CA LYS A 152 7.07 -5.06 11.92
C LYS A 152 7.10 -4.20 10.66
N PHE A 153 6.39 -3.06 10.68
CA PHE A 153 6.49 -2.05 9.62
C PHE A 153 7.93 -1.54 9.48
N LYS A 154 8.58 -1.21 10.60
CA LYS A 154 9.98 -0.76 10.62
C LYS A 154 10.93 -1.82 10.06
N GLU A 155 10.69 -3.10 10.37
CA GLU A 155 11.46 -4.22 9.81
C GLU A 155 11.36 -4.26 8.27
N THR A 156 10.15 -4.07 7.72
CA THR A 156 9.93 -3.97 6.27
C THR A 156 10.64 -2.75 5.68
N LEU A 157 10.50 -1.57 6.29
CA LEU A 157 11.13 -0.34 5.84
C LEU A 157 12.65 -0.49 5.77
N SER A 158 13.27 -0.92 6.87
CA SER A 158 14.72 -1.12 6.96
C SER A 158 15.21 -2.16 5.95
N TYR A 159 14.46 -3.24 5.74
CA TYR A 159 14.81 -4.25 4.74
C TYR A 159 14.81 -3.69 3.32
N LEU A 160 13.75 -2.95 2.92
CA LEU A 160 13.66 -2.34 1.58
C LEU A 160 14.80 -1.36 1.32
N ILE A 161 15.17 -0.56 2.33
CA ILE A 161 16.30 0.37 2.27
C ILE A 161 17.62 -0.41 2.09
N ASN A 162 17.84 -1.43 2.91
CA ASN A 162 19.09 -2.21 2.91
C ASN A 162 19.34 -2.93 1.59
N ILE A 163 18.29 -3.43 0.93
CA ILE A 163 18.43 -4.07 -0.39
C ILE A 163 18.37 -3.08 -1.55
N ASN A 164 18.27 -1.77 -1.25
CA ASN A 164 18.11 -0.70 -2.23
C ASN A 164 16.95 -0.96 -3.23
N PHE A 165 15.80 -1.43 -2.70
CA PHE A 165 14.64 -1.70 -3.53
C PHE A 165 13.98 -0.41 -4.01
N ASN A 166 13.33 -0.43 -5.16
CA ASN A 166 12.61 0.74 -5.70
C ASN A 166 11.22 0.85 -5.06
N PHE A 167 11.03 1.82 -4.17
CA PHE A 167 9.77 2.04 -3.47
C PHE A 167 9.52 3.51 -3.13
N GLU A 168 8.27 3.85 -2.89
CA GLU A 168 7.84 5.13 -2.34
C GLU A 168 7.25 4.95 -0.95
N ILE A 169 7.30 6.01 -0.15
CA ILE A 169 6.61 6.08 1.13
C ILE A 169 5.43 7.03 0.99
N ARG A 170 4.30 6.68 1.63
CA ARG A 170 3.08 7.49 1.63
C ARG A 170 2.53 7.65 3.04
N THR A 171 2.03 8.83 3.35
CA THR A 171 1.25 9.10 4.55
C THR A 171 -0.05 9.78 4.16
N THR A 172 -1.19 9.20 4.56
CA THR A 172 -2.49 9.86 4.44
C THR A 172 -2.63 10.83 5.61
N VAL A 173 -2.81 12.10 5.30
CA VAL A 173 -2.91 13.19 6.27
C VAL A 173 -4.35 13.62 6.44
N HIS A 174 -4.87 13.46 7.67
CA HIS A 174 -6.06 14.14 8.15
C HIS A 174 -5.61 15.10 9.25
N ASN A 175 -5.86 16.41 9.07
CA ASN A 175 -5.22 17.45 9.86
C ASN A 175 -5.66 17.51 11.34
N ASP A 176 -6.71 16.76 11.74
CA ASP A 176 -7.06 16.56 13.15
C ASP A 176 -6.35 15.33 13.76
N LEU A 177 -5.75 14.49 12.95
CA LEU A 177 -5.02 13.29 13.38
C LEU A 177 -3.51 13.48 13.35
N LEU A 178 -3.01 14.10 12.29
CA LEU A 178 -1.59 14.35 12.06
C LEU A 178 -1.37 15.84 11.84
N ILE A 179 -0.52 16.43 12.66
CA ILE A 179 -0.07 17.83 12.59
C ILE A 179 1.36 17.92 12.03
N ASP A 180 1.85 19.13 11.83
CA ASP A 180 3.20 19.38 11.27
C ASP A 180 4.31 18.64 12.03
N ASP A 181 4.26 18.63 13.37
CA ASP A 181 5.24 17.93 14.21
C ASP A 181 5.22 16.41 14.02
N ASP A 182 4.04 15.83 13.72
CA ASP A 182 3.94 14.42 13.43
C ASP A 182 4.62 14.07 12.10
N ILE A 183 4.45 14.93 11.10
CA ILE A 183 5.11 14.76 9.80
C ILE A 183 6.62 14.92 9.94
N ASN A 184 7.08 15.92 10.72
CA ASN A 184 8.49 16.10 11.00
C ASN A 184 9.08 14.89 11.76
N SER A 185 8.32 14.31 12.70
CA SER A 185 8.73 13.07 13.38
C SER A 185 8.90 11.89 12.42
N ILE A 186 8.02 11.77 11.40
CA ILE A 186 8.16 10.76 10.35
C ILE A 186 9.40 11.03 9.50
N LEU A 187 9.65 12.28 9.10
CA LEU A 187 10.84 12.67 8.32
C LEU A 187 12.14 12.38 9.07
N ASP A 188 12.17 12.69 10.38
CA ASP A 188 13.31 12.37 11.24
C ASP A 188 13.57 10.86 11.31
N ASP A 189 12.51 10.07 11.43
CA ASP A 189 12.63 8.61 11.45
C ASP A 189 13.13 8.06 10.11
N LEU A 190 12.60 8.56 8.98
CA LEU A 190 13.06 8.21 7.65
C LEU A 190 14.53 8.60 7.41
N SER A 191 14.94 9.75 7.93
CA SER A 191 16.33 10.23 7.85
C SER A 191 17.27 9.35 8.66
N LYS A 192 16.88 8.93 9.87
CA LYS A 192 17.62 7.96 10.71
C LYS A 192 17.79 6.61 10.01
N GLU A 193 16.76 6.14 9.32
CA GLU A 193 16.82 4.92 8.49
C GLU A 193 17.62 5.11 7.19
N LYS A 194 18.08 6.33 6.89
CA LYS A 194 18.82 6.69 5.66
C LYS A 194 17.98 6.46 4.38
N TYR A 195 16.65 6.63 4.49
CA TYR A 195 15.78 6.55 3.32
C TYR A 195 16.15 7.61 2.28
N LYS A 196 16.16 7.20 1.03
CA LYS A 196 16.39 8.07 -0.13
C LYS A 196 15.31 7.78 -1.16
N GLY A 197 14.42 8.72 -1.40
CA GLY A 197 13.35 8.51 -2.35
C GLY A 197 12.19 9.47 -2.23
N LYS A 198 11.04 9.08 -2.78
CA LYS A 198 9.83 9.90 -2.79
C LYS A 198 9.02 9.64 -1.52
N TYR A 199 8.65 10.71 -0.83
CA TYR A 199 7.70 10.68 0.27
C TYR A 199 6.45 11.46 -0.11
N PHE A 200 5.32 10.77 -0.22
CA PHE A 200 4.04 11.38 -0.59
C PHE A 200 3.20 11.67 0.65
N LEU A 201 2.90 12.94 0.86
CA LEU A 201 1.83 13.37 1.74
C LEU A 201 0.54 13.39 0.92
N GLN A 202 -0.42 12.55 1.30
CA GLN A 202 -1.70 12.42 0.62
C GLN A 202 -2.78 13.04 1.49
N ASN A 203 -3.39 14.14 1.03
CA ASN A 203 -4.49 14.74 1.79
C ASN A 203 -5.67 13.78 1.88
N PHE A 204 -6.31 13.75 3.03
CA PHE A 204 -7.52 12.97 3.26
C PHE A 204 -8.63 13.37 2.28
N LEU A 205 -9.26 12.37 1.68
CA LEU A 205 -10.43 12.55 0.82
C LEU A 205 -11.68 12.16 1.59
N ASP A 206 -12.60 13.11 1.78
CA ASP A 206 -13.90 12.81 2.36
C ASP A 206 -14.80 12.15 1.32
N THR A 207 -14.92 10.85 1.44
CA THR A 207 -15.87 10.05 0.63
C THR A 207 -17.18 9.81 1.36
N GLN A 208 -17.39 10.46 2.52
CA GLN A 208 -18.53 10.24 3.44
C GLN A 208 -18.65 8.80 3.98
N ASN A 209 -17.75 7.92 3.61
CA ASN A 209 -17.71 6.51 4.03
C ASN A 209 -16.31 6.12 4.49
N ASN A 210 -15.94 6.50 5.72
CA ASN A 210 -14.66 6.12 6.32
C ASN A 210 -14.89 5.38 7.66
N ILE A 211 -13.87 4.64 8.13
CA ILE A 211 -14.01 3.77 9.30
C ILE A 211 -14.28 4.58 10.56
N GLY A 212 -13.59 5.70 10.77
CA GLY A 212 -13.72 6.55 11.96
C GLY A 212 -14.89 7.52 11.94
N ASN A 213 -15.69 7.56 10.86
CA ASN A 213 -16.71 8.57 10.62
C ASN A 213 -16.19 10.02 10.78
N ILE A 214 -14.92 10.24 10.44
CA ILE A 214 -14.27 11.54 10.49
C ILE A 214 -14.69 12.40 9.29
N LYS A 215 -14.81 13.71 9.52
CA LYS A 215 -15.18 14.70 8.50
C LYS A 215 -13.94 15.46 8.05
N ILE A 216 -14.08 16.24 6.98
CA ILE A 216 -13.02 17.18 6.57
C ILE A 216 -12.64 18.07 7.76
N SER A 217 -11.34 18.14 8.02
CA SER A 217 -10.81 19.04 9.05
C SER A 217 -10.89 20.49 8.58
N SER A 218 -11.20 21.41 9.51
CA SER A 218 -10.99 22.84 9.31
C SER A 218 -9.53 23.26 9.46
N ASN A 219 -8.71 22.44 10.12
CA ASN A 219 -7.29 22.65 10.28
C ASN A 219 -6.55 22.37 8.98
N LYS A 220 -5.39 22.99 8.80
CA LYS A 220 -4.51 22.75 7.65
C LYS A 220 -3.09 22.53 8.16
N LEU A 221 -2.35 21.64 7.48
CA LEU A 221 -0.90 21.60 7.67
C LEU A 221 -0.30 22.93 7.23
N ASN A 222 0.62 23.45 8.01
CA ASN A 222 1.50 24.50 7.55
C ASN A 222 2.72 23.88 6.85
N LEU A 223 2.68 23.87 5.52
CA LEU A 223 3.73 23.24 4.72
C LEU A 223 5.12 23.90 4.90
N GLU A 224 5.15 25.18 5.35
CA GLU A 224 6.39 25.88 5.67
C GLU A 224 7.07 25.33 6.94
N ASN A 225 6.28 24.71 7.83
CA ASN A 225 6.80 24.07 9.04
C ASN A 225 7.32 22.65 8.78
N ILE A 226 7.04 22.06 7.61
CA ILE A 226 7.53 20.75 7.26
C ILE A 226 8.99 20.88 6.84
N GLN A 227 9.87 20.47 7.74
CA GLN A 227 11.33 20.62 7.59
C GLN A 227 11.87 19.45 6.78
N ASP A 228 12.15 19.68 5.51
CA ASP A 228 12.98 18.78 4.73
C ASP A 228 14.46 19.04 5.05
N ASN A 229 14.94 18.46 6.15
CA ASN A 229 16.33 18.56 6.58
C ASN A 229 17.28 17.65 5.77
N ASN A 230 16.76 16.96 4.77
CA ASN A 230 17.53 15.95 4.04
C ASN A 230 17.19 15.96 2.53
N ASP A 231 18.07 16.57 1.72
CA ASP A 231 17.95 16.60 0.25
C ASP A 231 17.72 15.23 -0.41
N SER A 232 17.90 14.15 0.34
CA SER A 232 17.69 12.78 -0.14
C SER A 232 16.20 12.35 -0.16
N ILE A 233 15.32 13.02 0.60
CA ILE A 233 13.89 12.71 0.68
C ILE A 233 13.13 13.74 -0.15
N LYS A 234 12.51 13.30 -1.24
CA LYS A 234 11.74 14.17 -2.12
C LYS A 234 10.27 14.17 -1.69
N ILE A 235 9.88 15.20 -0.91
CA ILE A 235 8.49 15.36 -0.49
C ILE A 235 7.63 15.75 -1.69
N GLN A 236 6.50 15.09 -1.86
CA GLN A 236 5.50 15.37 -2.88
C GLN A 236 4.10 15.36 -2.26
N PHE A 237 3.20 16.15 -2.82
CA PHE A 237 1.84 16.32 -2.31
C PHE A 237 0.83 15.74 -3.29
N ARG A 238 -0.18 15.03 -2.76
CA ARG A 238 -1.31 14.51 -3.54
C ARG A 238 -2.62 14.97 -2.90
N ASN A 239 -3.59 15.37 -3.73
CA ASN A 239 -4.93 15.81 -3.30
C ASN A 239 -4.93 17.07 -2.40
N TYR A 240 -3.97 17.97 -2.57
CA TYR A 240 -3.90 19.26 -1.86
C TYR A 240 -4.47 20.39 -2.71
#